data_8dd8486921ec2c0fae44f51dd5490678
#
_entry.id   8dd8486921ec2c0fae44f51dd5490678
#
_cell.length_a   1.000
_cell.length_b   1.000
_cell.length_c   1.000
_cell.angle_alpha   90.00
_cell.angle_beta   90.00
_cell.angle_gamma   90.00
#
_symmetry.space_group_name_H-M   'P 1'
#
loop_
_entity.id
_entity.type
_entity.pdbx_description
1 polymer ?
#
loop_
_entity_poly.entity_id
_entity_poly.type
_entity_poly.pdbx_seq_one_letter_code
_entity_poly.pdbx_strand_id
1 'polypeptide(L)'
;MKRLLAVLVCALSVATCAWADCKLELEELPVTMVGTQPLISGKINGQTVRFLADSGAWYSNLSPAVAAELKLPLRPAPFGLTIRGVGGEARASLATVQKLDIDRAVISNVEFIVGGSETGQNTAGLLGQNFWHIRDVEYDLADGVIRIVHPNGCGNRPLAYWAKPEAIRVMDLERPPTDATRTFGFARVNGVRIRVLFDTGASSSFLTYSAARRAGIDPEGPGTESRGESHGLGQRLVQARIAPVDSFELGDEKILHTKLVLGNTSLDDVDMLLGADFFLSHRVYVANGQQKIYFTYNGGPVFALNPQVAATTKPADKPASATSVSASPGVEAPVDASEIARRGAAELGRLEYGPAIADLSRAHDLAPKEPLYLYQRAMAYSQNQQAGLALSDLGDALLLDPTYDDALMARAQLRLAERAPAMAIMDLDAAARHLPPQSDTRFLIGELYERMDQFPQASAAFETWIKAHPDDAKLATAFNGRCWTGTLEGRDLPAALRACDAALRRYPKSAQFLDSRGLAHLRLGDLDKAIADYDSALAIEPKLAWSLYGRGLAELKQGKTNQANADMTAATALAPKIAERWRHLGLAP
;
A
#
# COMPACT_ATOMS: atom_id res chain seq x y z
N MET A 1 -56.57 1.73 -80.41
CA MET A 1 -56.80 1.20 -79.07
C MET A 1 -55.71 0.19 -78.77
N LYS A 2 -54.64 0.57 -78.06
CA LYS A 2 -53.66 -0.37 -77.52
C LYS A 2 -53.23 0.15 -76.14
N ARG A 3 -53.58 -0.58 -75.07
CA ARG A 3 -53.27 -0.24 -73.71
C ARG A 3 -51.81 -0.71 -73.45
N LEU A 4 -50.91 0.17 -73.05
CA LEU A 4 -49.63 -0.15 -72.49
C LEU A 4 -49.76 -0.40 -70.99
N LEU A 5 -49.45 -1.58 -70.55
CA LEU A 5 -49.23 -1.87 -69.13
C LEU A 5 -47.81 -1.47 -68.73
N ALA A 6 -47.71 -0.50 -67.85
CA ALA A 6 -46.42 -0.19 -67.19
C ALA A 6 -46.23 -1.09 -65.95
N VAL A 7 -45.25 -1.97 -65.96
CA VAL A 7 -44.85 -2.74 -64.83
C VAL A 7 -43.87 -1.92 -63.99
N LEU A 8 -44.32 -1.52 -62.80
CA LEU A 8 -43.49 -0.83 -61.79
C LEU A 8 -42.66 -1.89 -61.04
N VAL A 9 -41.34 -1.98 -61.39
CA VAL A 9 -40.42 -2.77 -60.60
C VAL A 9 -39.98 -1.98 -59.38
N CYS A 10 -40.54 -2.28 -58.20
CA CYS A 10 -40.03 -1.81 -56.94
C CYS A 10 -38.71 -2.51 -56.63
N ALA A 11 -37.60 -1.81 -56.85
CA ALA A 11 -36.29 -2.26 -56.33
C ALA A 11 -36.28 -2.06 -54.81
N LEU A 12 -36.46 -3.14 -54.04
CA LEU A 12 -36.14 -3.17 -52.61
C LEU A 12 -34.61 -3.06 -52.47
N SER A 13 -34.13 -1.84 -52.19
CA SER A 13 -32.78 -1.65 -51.68
C SER A 13 -32.71 -2.24 -50.27
N VAL A 14 -32.23 -3.48 -50.17
CA VAL A 14 -31.77 -4.05 -48.90
C VAL A 14 -30.57 -3.21 -48.48
N ALA A 15 -30.80 -2.26 -47.57
CA ALA A 15 -29.69 -1.62 -46.87
C ALA A 15 -29.01 -2.70 -46.03
N THR A 16 -27.94 -3.27 -46.56
CA THR A 16 -26.99 -4.02 -45.75
C THR A 16 -26.39 -3.01 -44.79
N CYS A 17 -26.86 -3.01 -43.51
CA CYS A 17 -26.09 -2.43 -42.44
C CYS A 17 -24.75 -3.16 -42.40
N ALA A 18 -23.72 -2.57 -43.00
CA ALA A 18 -22.36 -2.97 -42.80
C ALA A 18 -22.12 -2.81 -41.29
N TRP A 19 -22.08 -3.92 -40.59
CA TRP A 19 -21.70 -3.95 -39.19
C TRP A 19 -20.23 -3.57 -39.14
N ALA A 20 -19.95 -2.36 -38.66
CA ALA A 20 -18.57 -1.94 -38.42
C ALA A 20 -17.89 -3.01 -37.55
N ASP A 21 -16.76 -3.54 -38.03
CA ASP A 21 -15.98 -4.51 -37.26
C ASP A 21 -15.52 -3.84 -35.97
N CYS A 22 -15.84 -4.44 -34.82
CA CYS A 22 -15.32 -4.00 -33.55
C CYS A 22 -13.80 -4.14 -33.54
N LYS A 23 -13.09 -3.03 -33.38
CA LYS A 23 -11.64 -2.98 -33.28
C LYS A 23 -11.25 -2.39 -31.94
N LEU A 24 -10.32 -3.04 -31.27
CA LEU A 24 -9.71 -2.55 -30.03
C LEU A 24 -8.26 -2.16 -30.34
N GLU A 25 -7.94 -0.89 -30.15
CA GLU A 25 -6.57 -0.40 -30.15
C GLU A 25 -6.08 -0.38 -28.71
N LEU A 26 -4.97 -1.06 -28.44
CA LEU A 26 -4.43 -1.29 -27.11
C LEU A 26 -3.09 -0.58 -26.96
N GLU A 27 -2.95 0.19 -25.89
CA GLU A 27 -1.68 0.77 -25.45
C GLU A 27 -1.34 0.15 -24.09
N GLU A 28 -0.24 -0.60 -24.05
CA GLU A 28 0.19 -1.33 -22.85
C GLU A 28 1.11 -0.48 -21.99
N LEU A 29 0.80 -0.39 -20.70
CA LEU A 29 1.61 0.23 -19.67
C LEU A 29 2.16 -0.87 -18.76
N PRO A 30 3.49 -1.11 -18.77
CA PRO A 30 4.10 -2.08 -17.88
C PRO A 30 3.94 -1.68 -16.41
N VAL A 31 3.52 -2.64 -15.58
CA VAL A 31 3.32 -2.47 -14.14
C VAL A 31 4.21 -3.43 -13.38
N THR A 32 4.96 -2.93 -12.41
CA THR A 32 5.72 -3.76 -11.49
C THR A 32 5.02 -3.80 -10.16
N MET A 33 4.64 -4.99 -9.70
CA MET A 33 4.07 -5.16 -8.37
C MET A 33 5.17 -5.09 -7.30
N VAL A 34 4.94 -4.27 -6.27
CA VAL A 34 5.75 -4.26 -5.04
C VAL A 34 4.82 -4.66 -3.90
N GLY A 35 4.85 -5.93 -3.51
CA GLY A 35 3.76 -6.53 -2.74
C GLY A 35 2.44 -6.44 -3.53
N THR A 36 1.44 -5.75 -2.99
CA THR A 36 0.17 -5.50 -3.67
C THR A 36 0.06 -4.09 -4.28
N GLN A 37 1.16 -3.35 -4.38
CA GLN A 37 1.18 -2.01 -4.98
C GLN A 37 1.55 -2.08 -6.47
N PRO A 38 0.67 -1.68 -7.40
CA PRO A 38 0.97 -1.62 -8.83
C PRO A 38 1.74 -0.33 -9.16
N LEU A 39 3.03 -0.45 -9.45
CA LEU A 39 3.89 0.69 -9.75
C LEU A 39 4.17 0.82 -11.25
N ILE A 40 4.06 2.04 -11.74
CA ILE A 40 4.43 2.43 -13.11
C ILE A 40 5.68 3.31 -13.06
N SER A 41 6.67 2.98 -13.87
CA SER A 41 7.86 3.80 -14.03
C SER A 41 7.62 4.95 -14.99
N GLY A 42 8.14 6.12 -14.67
CA GLY A 42 8.06 7.30 -15.51
C GLY A 42 9.21 8.27 -15.24
N LYS A 43 9.17 9.44 -15.88
CA LYS A 43 10.13 10.52 -15.61
C LYS A 43 9.40 11.85 -15.44
N ILE A 44 9.78 12.58 -14.42
CA ILE A 44 9.39 13.98 -14.22
C ILE A 44 10.59 14.86 -14.56
N ASN A 45 10.45 15.71 -15.57
CA ASN A 45 11.51 16.61 -16.03
C ASN A 45 12.86 15.88 -16.27
N GLY A 46 12.81 14.63 -16.76
CA GLY A 46 13.95 13.77 -17.01
C GLY A 46 14.45 12.93 -15.82
N GLN A 47 13.96 13.16 -14.61
CA GLN A 47 14.30 12.35 -13.44
C GLN A 47 13.35 11.15 -13.32
N THR A 48 13.93 9.95 -13.17
CA THR A 48 13.15 8.70 -13.06
C THR A 48 12.39 8.67 -11.73
N VAL A 49 11.11 8.34 -11.81
CA VAL A 49 10.19 8.23 -10.68
C VAL A 49 9.30 7.00 -10.85
N ARG A 50 8.67 6.56 -9.77
CA ARG A 50 7.63 5.53 -9.80
C ARG A 50 6.32 6.11 -9.29
N PHE A 51 5.23 5.78 -9.94
CA PHE A 51 3.89 6.16 -9.55
C PHE A 51 3.06 4.95 -9.16
N LEU A 52 2.25 5.07 -8.12
CA LEU A 52 1.21 4.11 -7.83
C LEU A 52 0.08 4.27 -8.86
N ALA A 53 -0.32 3.19 -9.53
CA ALA A 53 -1.51 3.19 -10.38
C ALA A 53 -2.74 3.09 -9.49
N ASP A 54 -3.48 4.19 -9.34
CA ASP A 54 -4.58 4.31 -8.39
C ASP A 54 -5.90 4.64 -9.10
N SER A 55 -6.73 3.62 -9.32
CA SER A 55 -8.06 3.79 -9.91
C SER A 55 -9.09 4.37 -8.94
N GLY A 56 -8.82 4.41 -7.65
CA GLY A 56 -9.68 4.97 -6.62
C GLY A 56 -9.50 6.47 -6.40
N ALA A 57 -8.36 7.04 -6.79
CA ALA A 57 -8.08 8.47 -6.63
C ALA A 57 -8.71 9.31 -7.76
N TRP A 58 -9.26 10.48 -7.43
CA TRP A 58 -9.81 11.39 -8.43
C TRP A 58 -8.75 12.06 -9.30
N TYR A 59 -7.67 12.49 -8.67
CA TYR A 59 -6.58 13.24 -9.30
C TYR A 59 -5.24 12.61 -8.98
N SER A 60 -4.35 12.67 -9.96
CA SER A 60 -2.94 12.35 -9.75
C SER A 60 -2.31 13.32 -8.77
N ASN A 61 -1.51 12.81 -7.85
CA ASN A 61 -0.79 13.64 -6.90
C ASN A 61 0.71 13.31 -6.85
N LEU A 62 1.47 14.22 -6.26
CA LEU A 62 2.85 14.04 -5.84
C LEU A 62 2.93 14.21 -4.33
N SER A 63 3.83 13.48 -3.68
CA SER A 63 4.15 13.73 -2.29
C SER A 63 4.87 15.07 -2.13
N PRO A 64 4.68 15.79 -1.01
CA PRO A 64 5.41 17.01 -0.73
C PRO A 64 6.93 16.81 -0.74
N ALA A 65 7.40 15.67 -0.24
CA ALA A 65 8.82 15.34 -0.19
C ALA A 65 9.42 15.22 -1.60
N VAL A 66 8.77 14.49 -2.51
CA VAL A 66 9.22 14.35 -3.89
C VAL A 66 9.11 15.67 -4.66
N ALA A 67 8.07 16.45 -4.45
CA ALA A 67 7.96 17.78 -5.07
C ALA A 67 9.14 18.70 -4.66
N ALA A 68 9.57 18.62 -3.39
CA ALA A 68 10.75 19.34 -2.88
C ALA A 68 12.06 18.80 -3.46
N GLU A 69 12.22 17.47 -3.55
CA GLU A 69 13.39 16.82 -4.16
C GLU A 69 13.56 17.22 -5.62
N LEU A 70 12.45 17.19 -6.39
CA LEU A 70 12.40 17.59 -7.79
C LEU A 70 12.44 19.12 -7.98
N LYS A 71 12.49 19.89 -6.88
CA LYS A 71 12.53 21.37 -6.87
C LYS A 71 11.36 21.97 -7.68
N LEU A 72 10.18 21.37 -7.59
CA LEU A 72 9.01 21.86 -8.30
C LEU A 72 8.48 23.13 -7.62
N PRO A 73 8.19 24.20 -8.37
CA PRO A 73 7.58 25.40 -7.81
C PRO A 73 6.13 25.10 -7.40
N LEU A 74 5.84 25.29 -6.10
CA LEU A 74 4.50 25.09 -5.56
C LEU A 74 3.68 26.37 -5.65
N ARG A 75 2.41 26.22 -6.01
CA ARG A 75 1.38 27.27 -5.98
C ARG A 75 0.30 26.90 -4.96
N PRO A 76 -0.31 27.88 -4.27
CA PRO A 76 -1.46 27.59 -3.42
C PRO A 76 -2.57 26.93 -4.21
N ALA A 77 -3.18 25.90 -3.63
CA ALA A 77 -4.39 25.31 -4.20
C ALA A 77 -5.58 26.29 -4.12
N PRO A 78 -6.56 26.22 -5.03
CA PRO A 78 -7.79 26.98 -4.93
C PRO A 78 -8.45 26.77 -3.55
N PHE A 79 -9.17 27.80 -3.09
CA PHE A 79 -9.86 27.74 -1.79
C PHE A 79 -10.83 26.56 -1.75
N GLY A 80 -10.74 25.73 -0.69
CA GLY A 80 -11.59 24.55 -0.51
C GLY A 80 -11.08 23.28 -1.16
N LEU A 81 -9.96 23.29 -1.92
CA LEU A 81 -9.34 22.08 -2.41
C LEU A 81 -8.55 21.40 -1.29
N THR A 82 -9.03 20.24 -0.86
CA THR A 82 -8.34 19.34 0.09
C THR A 82 -8.18 17.97 -0.52
N ILE A 83 -7.14 17.24 -0.13
CA ILE A 83 -6.99 15.82 -0.46
C ILE A 83 -7.68 15.03 0.63
N ARG A 84 -8.55 14.09 0.25
CA ARG A 84 -9.22 13.16 1.17
C ARG A 84 -8.87 11.72 0.83
N GLY A 85 -8.57 10.93 1.84
CA GLY A 85 -8.32 9.50 1.71
C GLY A 85 -8.72 8.74 2.98
N VAL A 86 -8.34 7.48 3.06
CA VAL A 86 -8.64 6.61 4.22
C VAL A 86 -8.15 7.22 5.54
N GLY A 87 -7.04 7.96 5.53
CA GLY A 87 -6.48 8.66 6.69
C GLY A 87 -7.07 10.05 6.97
N GLY A 88 -8.16 10.48 6.29
CA GLY A 88 -8.80 11.78 6.46
C GLY A 88 -8.35 12.84 5.46
N GLU A 89 -8.25 14.10 5.90
CA GLU A 89 -7.93 15.24 5.03
C GLU A 89 -6.46 15.68 5.15
N ALA A 90 -5.89 16.14 4.04
CA ALA A 90 -4.58 16.77 3.97
C ALA A 90 -4.64 18.08 3.17
N ARG A 91 -3.71 19.00 3.45
CA ARG A 91 -3.57 20.23 2.68
C ARG A 91 -3.10 19.94 1.26
N ALA A 92 -3.56 20.73 0.32
CA ALA A 92 -3.17 20.66 -1.08
C ALA A 92 -2.42 21.90 -1.53
N SER A 93 -1.43 21.70 -2.37
CA SER A 93 -0.77 22.69 -3.22
C SER A 93 -0.80 22.19 -4.66
N LEU A 94 -0.44 23.02 -5.63
CA LEU A 94 -0.33 22.64 -7.03
C LEU A 94 1.11 22.79 -7.50
N ALA A 95 1.57 21.83 -8.33
CA ALA A 95 2.82 21.92 -9.05
C ALA A 95 2.60 21.64 -10.54
N THR A 96 3.29 22.38 -11.40
CA THR A 96 3.30 22.12 -12.84
C THR A 96 4.58 21.38 -13.20
N VAL A 97 4.44 20.16 -13.69
CA VAL A 97 5.50 19.34 -14.27
C VAL A 97 5.62 19.71 -15.74
N GLN A 98 6.78 20.20 -16.16
CA GLN A 98 7.00 20.64 -17.55
C GLN A 98 6.94 19.47 -18.52
N LYS A 99 7.49 18.33 -18.13
CA LYS A 99 7.54 17.12 -18.94
C LYS A 99 7.32 15.89 -18.07
N LEU A 100 6.25 15.16 -18.35
CA LEU A 100 5.95 13.86 -17.78
C LEU A 100 6.11 12.80 -18.87
N ASP A 101 7.06 11.89 -18.70
CA ASP A 101 7.25 10.73 -19.57
C ASP A 101 6.65 9.50 -18.85
N ILE A 102 5.66 8.85 -19.45
CA ILE A 102 5.11 7.56 -19.00
C ILE A 102 5.16 6.60 -20.17
N ASP A 103 5.99 5.58 -20.09
CA ASP A 103 6.32 4.67 -21.19
C ASP A 103 6.65 5.43 -22.49
N ARG A 104 5.80 5.33 -23.52
CA ARG A 104 5.96 6.02 -24.80
C ARG A 104 5.26 7.38 -24.84
N ALA A 105 4.40 7.67 -23.88
CA ALA A 105 3.67 8.93 -23.82
C ALA A 105 4.53 10.04 -23.21
N VAL A 106 4.57 11.19 -23.87
CA VAL A 106 5.21 12.42 -23.37
C VAL A 106 4.16 13.49 -23.24
N ILE A 107 3.88 13.90 -22.01
CA ILE A 107 2.86 14.88 -21.69
C ILE A 107 3.53 16.15 -21.15
N SER A 108 3.21 17.29 -21.75
CA SER A 108 3.80 18.58 -21.35
C SER A 108 2.86 19.37 -20.46
N ASN A 109 3.45 20.12 -19.50
CA ASN A 109 2.74 21.04 -18.61
C ASN A 109 1.59 20.37 -17.82
N VAL A 110 1.91 19.20 -17.22
CA VAL A 110 0.95 18.46 -16.40
C VAL A 110 0.86 19.09 -15.01
N GLU A 111 -0.35 19.41 -14.58
CA GLU A 111 -0.61 19.89 -13.22
C GLU A 111 -0.85 18.71 -12.28
N PHE A 112 -0.12 18.66 -11.19
CA PHE A 112 -0.29 17.71 -10.10
C PHE A 112 -0.76 18.42 -8.84
N ILE A 113 -1.62 17.75 -8.10
CA ILE A 113 -1.88 18.12 -6.71
C ILE A 113 -0.69 17.65 -5.88
N VAL A 114 -0.16 18.50 -5.01
CA VAL A 114 0.93 18.16 -4.09
C VAL A 114 0.38 18.15 -2.68
N GLY A 115 0.46 17.00 -2.02
CA GLY A 115 -0.02 16.84 -0.65
C GLY A 115 -0.37 15.39 -0.32
N GLY A 116 -0.76 15.17 0.92
CA GLY A 116 -1.04 13.84 1.46
C GLY A 116 0.20 13.16 2.04
N SER A 117 -0.02 11.96 2.60
CA SER A 117 1.05 11.09 3.07
C SER A 117 1.75 10.40 1.90
N GLU A 118 2.95 9.89 2.15
CA GLU A 118 3.65 9.02 1.20
C GLU A 118 2.80 7.78 0.86
N THR A 119 2.74 7.45 -0.43
CA THR A 119 1.93 6.32 -0.95
C THR A 119 2.68 4.99 -1.00
N GLY A 120 3.88 4.94 -0.44
CA GLY A 120 4.74 3.76 -0.38
C GLY A 120 6.21 4.11 -0.50
N GLN A 121 7.09 3.14 -0.24
CA GLN A 121 8.54 3.36 -0.36
C GLN A 121 8.91 3.67 -1.82
N ASN A 122 9.70 4.73 -2.01
CA ASN A 122 10.22 5.14 -3.32
C ASN A 122 9.15 5.42 -4.38
N THR A 123 7.95 5.88 -3.99
CA THR A 123 6.92 6.37 -4.92
C THR A 123 6.89 7.90 -4.93
N ALA A 124 6.79 8.47 -6.11
CA ALA A 124 6.66 9.93 -6.26
C ALA A 124 5.26 10.42 -5.87
N GLY A 125 4.27 9.57 -6.03
CA GLY A 125 2.87 9.86 -5.82
C GLY A 125 2.02 8.83 -6.54
N LEU A 126 0.82 9.21 -6.94
CA LEU A 126 -0.09 8.32 -7.65
C LEU A 126 -0.62 8.93 -8.95
N LEU A 127 -1.01 8.04 -9.89
CA LEU A 127 -1.77 8.38 -11.08
C LEU A 127 -3.25 8.04 -10.84
N GLY A 128 -4.08 9.06 -10.79
CA GLY A 128 -5.51 8.95 -10.51
C GLY A 128 -6.39 8.97 -11.76
N GLN A 129 -7.69 9.11 -11.58
CA GLN A 129 -8.70 9.04 -12.64
C GLN A 129 -8.58 10.15 -13.70
N ASN A 130 -8.01 11.30 -13.37
CA ASN A 130 -7.66 12.30 -14.38
C ASN A 130 -6.66 11.78 -15.43
N PHE A 131 -5.95 10.70 -15.15
CA PHE A 131 -5.11 9.97 -16.09
C PHE A 131 -5.86 8.77 -16.71
N TRP A 132 -6.56 7.97 -15.89
CA TRP A 132 -7.19 6.71 -16.32
C TRP A 132 -8.51 6.89 -17.07
N HIS A 133 -9.35 7.83 -16.68
CA HIS A 133 -10.72 7.97 -17.21
C HIS A 133 -10.81 8.53 -18.63
N ILE A 134 -9.69 8.87 -19.25
CA ILE A 134 -9.66 9.44 -20.62
C ILE A 134 -10.19 8.43 -21.64
N ARG A 135 -10.06 7.12 -21.34
CA ARG A 135 -10.43 5.99 -22.22
C ARG A 135 -10.99 4.83 -21.39
N ASP A 136 -11.30 3.71 -22.07
CA ASP A 136 -11.49 2.45 -21.38
C ASP A 136 -10.16 1.94 -20.86
N VAL A 137 -10.19 1.24 -19.71
CA VAL A 137 -8.97 0.74 -19.07
C VAL A 137 -9.13 -0.73 -18.71
N GLU A 138 -8.14 -1.52 -19.05
CA GLU A 138 -8.02 -2.90 -18.64
C GLU A 138 -6.88 -3.04 -17.62
N TYR A 139 -7.20 -3.60 -16.46
CA TYR A 139 -6.26 -3.93 -15.41
C TYR A 139 -5.98 -5.43 -15.44
N ASP A 140 -4.77 -5.82 -15.80
CA ASP A 140 -4.26 -7.18 -15.81
C ASP A 140 -3.01 -7.23 -14.92
N LEU A 141 -3.24 -7.01 -13.63
CA LEU A 141 -2.15 -6.92 -12.64
C LEU A 141 -1.45 -8.27 -12.44
N ALA A 142 -2.13 -9.36 -12.74
CA ALA A 142 -1.54 -10.70 -12.69
C ALA A 142 -0.43 -10.90 -13.74
N ASP A 143 -0.58 -10.28 -14.91
CA ASP A 143 0.43 -10.28 -15.98
C ASP A 143 1.32 -9.01 -15.96
N GLY A 144 1.17 -8.17 -14.92
CA GLY A 144 1.99 -6.96 -14.74
C GLY A 144 1.78 -5.91 -15.83
N VAL A 145 0.53 -5.71 -16.25
CA VAL A 145 0.19 -4.72 -17.28
C VAL A 145 -1.15 -4.05 -17.03
N ILE A 146 -1.23 -2.76 -17.35
CA ILE A 146 -2.49 -2.01 -17.51
C ILE A 146 -2.56 -1.60 -18.97
N ARG A 147 -3.74 -1.74 -19.60
CA ARG A 147 -3.96 -1.36 -20.98
C ARG A 147 -4.96 -0.22 -21.08
N ILE A 148 -4.58 0.83 -21.79
CA ILE A 148 -5.50 1.88 -22.23
C ILE A 148 -6.11 1.41 -23.55
N VAL A 149 -7.45 1.39 -23.63
CA VAL A 149 -8.16 0.75 -24.74
C VAL A 149 -9.04 1.74 -25.47
N HIS A 150 -8.95 1.73 -26.80
CA HIS A 150 -9.78 2.49 -27.70
C HIS A 150 -10.73 1.56 -28.46
N PRO A 151 -11.97 1.35 -28.01
CA PRO A 151 -12.94 0.56 -28.72
C PRO A 151 -13.54 1.37 -29.89
N ASN A 152 -13.49 0.79 -31.09
CA ASN A 152 -13.98 1.41 -32.32
C ASN A 152 -15.05 0.52 -32.98
N GLY A 153 -16.26 1.03 -33.18
CA GLY A 153 -17.34 0.29 -33.82
C GLY A 153 -17.93 -0.85 -32.99
N CYS A 154 -17.66 -0.92 -31.66
CA CYS A 154 -18.00 -2.07 -30.82
C CYS A 154 -19.45 -2.08 -30.31
N GLY A 155 -20.13 -0.93 -30.28
CA GLY A 155 -21.51 -0.85 -29.75
C GLY A 155 -21.63 -1.42 -28.34
N ASN A 156 -22.59 -2.33 -28.14
CA ASN A 156 -22.83 -3.00 -26.84
C ASN A 156 -22.21 -4.41 -26.75
N ARG A 157 -21.27 -4.76 -27.63
CA ARG A 157 -20.60 -6.06 -27.56
C ARG A 157 -19.74 -6.14 -26.29
N PRO A 158 -19.65 -7.32 -25.65
CA PRO A 158 -18.71 -7.52 -24.55
C PRO A 158 -17.28 -7.24 -25.01
N LEU A 159 -16.55 -6.43 -24.23
CA LEU A 159 -15.20 -5.97 -24.59
C LEU A 159 -14.09 -6.82 -23.96
N ALA A 160 -14.44 -7.86 -23.18
CA ALA A 160 -13.48 -8.82 -22.60
C ALA A 160 -12.97 -9.79 -23.68
N TYR A 161 -12.15 -9.29 -24.60
CA TYR A 161 -11.63 -9.99 -25.79
C TYR A 161 -10.73 -11.19 -25.47
N TRP A 162 -10.20 -11.25 -24.27
CA TRP A 162 -9.28 -12.32 -23.82
C TRP A 162 -9.99 -13.58 -23.34
N ALA A 163 -11.32 -13.57 -23.16
CA ALA A 163 -12.05 -14.64 -22.54
C ALA A 163 -13.23 -15.11 -23.37
N LYS A 164 -13.63 -16.37 -23.16
CA LYS A 164 -14.88 -16.89 -23.72
C LYS A 164 -16.08 -16.29 -23.01
N PRO A 165 -17.25 -16.10 -23.68
CA PRO A 165 -18.42 -15.45 -23.10
C PRO A 165 -18.89 -16.04 -21.76
N GLU A 166 -18.73 -17.35 -21.57
CA GLU A 166 -19.18 -18.06 -20.36
C GLU A 166 -18.31 -17.75 -19.13
N ALA A 167 -17.06 -17.34 -19.35
CA ALA A 167 -16.12 -16.99 -18.28
C ALA A 167 -16.23 -15.50 -17.87
N ILE A 168 -16.88 -14.67 -18.70
CA ILE A 168 -16.97 -13.23 -18.48
C ILE A 168 -18.06 -12.95 -17.45
N ARG A 169 -17.70 -12.23 -16.40
CA ARG A 169 -18.64 -11.61 -15.46
C ARG A 169 -18.86 -10.18 -15.85
N VAL A 170 -20.09 -9.71 -15.68
CA VAL A 170 -20.48 -8.35 -16.11
C VAL A 170 -21.24 -7.67 -14.98
N MET A 171 -20.94 -6.41 -14.75
CA MET A 171 -21.72 -5.56 -13.88
C MET A 171 -21.88 -4.17 -14.50
N ASP A 172 -22.98 -3.49 -14.14
CA ASP A 172 -23.20 -2.10 -14.53
C ASP A 172 -22.42 -1.17 -13.59
N LEU A 173 -21.79 -0.14 -14.17
CA LEU A 173 -21.21 0.96 -13.41
C LEU A 173 -22.32 1.87 -12.86
N GLU A 174 -22.14 2.35 -11.65
CA GLU A 174 -22.97 3.40 -11.11
C GLU A 174 -22.59 4.73 -11.77
N ARG A 175 -23.59 5.47 -12.27
CA ARG A 175 -23.41 6.85 -12.75
C ARG A 175 -23.46 7.78 -11.56
N PRO A 176 -22.36 8.43 -11.18
CA PRO A 176 -22.42 9.42 -10.12
C PRO A 176 -23.23 10.64 -10.58
N PRO A 177 -23.95 11.31 -9.67
CA PRO A 177 -24.77 12.49 -10.01
C PRO A 177 -23.93 13.72 -10.36
N THR A 178 -22.61 13.67 -10.21
CA THR A 178 -21.63 14.73 -10.49
C THR A 178 -20.61 14.23 -11.49
N ASP A 179 -19.75 15.09 -12.03
CA ASP A 179 -18.62 14.76 -12.93
C ASP A 179 -17.53 13.86 -12.27
N ALA A 180 -17.91 13.05 -11.31
CA ALA A 180 -17.04 12.13 -10.63
C ALA A 180 -16.62 11.00 -11.58
N THR A 181 -15.30 10.89 -11.81
CA THR A 181 -14.70 9.96 -12.76
C THR A 181 -14.33 8.59 -12.14
N ARG A 182 -14.50 8.43 -10.81
CA ARG A 182 -14.17 7.18 -10.12
C ARG A 182 -15.11 6.04 -10.50
N THR A 183 -14.58 4.81 -10.48
CA THR A 183 -15.29 3.60 -10.89
C THR A 183 -16.07 3.00 -9.71
N PHE A 184 -17.37 3.24 -9.69
CA PHE A 184 -18.28 2.73 -8.66
C PHE A 184 -19.17 1.59 -9.16
N GLY A 185 -19.56 0.73 -8.24
CA GLY A 185 -20.53 -0.32 -8.49
C GLY A 185 -21.18 -0.82 -7.20
N PHE A 186 -21.90 -1.94 -7.29
CA PHE A 186 -22.57 -2.55 -6.15
C PHE A 186 -22.20 -4.01 -6.02
N ALA A 187 -21.82 -4.40 -4.80
CA ALA A 187 -21.63 -5.78 -4.40
C ALA A 187 -22.66 -6.18 -3.32
N ARG A 188 -22.67 -7.43 -2.91
CA ARG A 188 -23.39 -7.92 -1.73
C ARG A 188 -22.44 -8.59 -0.77
N VAL A 189 -22.55 -8.25 0.50
CA VAL A 189 -21.86 -8.93 1.61
C VAL A 189 -22.93 -9.55 2.48
N ASN A 190 -22.89 -10.86 2.67
CA ASN A 190 -23.93 -11.62 3.37
C ASN A 190 -25.36 -11.27 2.88
N GLY A 191 -25.51 -11.09 1.56
CA GLY A 191 -26.78 -10.70 0.93
C GLY A 191 -27.13 -9.20 1.01
N VAL A 192 -26.43 -8.41 1.81
CA VAL A 192 -26.68 -6.96 1.97
C VAL A 192 -25.95 -6.19 0.88
N ARG A 193 -26.69 -5.32 0.16
CA ARG A 193 -26.13 -4.47 -0.89
C ARG A 193 -25.21 -3.40 -0.28
N ILE A 194 -24.00 -3.31 -0.82
CA ILE A 194 -22.97 -2.34 -0.46
C ILE A 194 -22.47 -1.61 -1.71
N ARG A 195 -22.08 -0.34 -1.55
CA ARG A 195 -21.47 0.46 -2.60
C ARG A 195 -19.97 0.27 -2.60
N VAL A 196 -19.39 -0.14 -3.72
CA VAL A 196 -17.98 -0.43 -3.87
C VAL A 196 -17.28 0.57 -4.77
N LEU A 197 -16.04 0.92 -4.45
CA LEU A 197 -15.12 1.66 -5.28
C LEU A 197 -14.02 0.70 -5.73
N PHE A 198 -13.75 0.61 -7.03
CA PHE A 198 -12.64 -0.14 -7.59
C PHE A 198 -11.36 0.66 -7.46
N ASP A 199 -10.43 0.19 -6.61
CA ASP A 199 -9.31 0.96 -6.11
C ASP A 199 -8.00 0.15 -6.14
N THR A 200 -7.27 0.22 -7.26
CA THR A 200 -5.95 -0.44 -7.39
C THR A 200 -4.88 0.15 -6.48
N GLY A 201 -5.08 1.37 -5.96
CA GLY A 201 -4.20 2.01 -4.99
C GLY A 201 -4.34 1.45 -3.58
N ALA A 202 -5.48 0.84 -3.24
CA ALA A 202 -5.67 0.13 -1.98
C ALA A 202 -4.99 -1.24 -2.04
N SER A 203 -4.04 -1.49 -1.13
CA SER A 203 -3.27 -2.75 -1.08
C SER A 203 -4.13 -3.99 -0.80
N SER A 204 -5.28 -3.82 -0.17
CA SER A 204 -6.25 -4.88 0.10
C SER A 204 -7.67 -4.34 0.09
N SER A 205 -8.60 -5.19 -0.26
CA SER A 205 -10.03 -4.91 -0.20
C SER A 205 -10.45 -4.64 1.26
N PHE A 206 -11.27 -3.61 1.46
CA PHE A 206 -11.49 -3.01 2.76
C PHE A 206 -12.96 -2.59 2.92
N LEU A 207 -13.65 -3.15 3.93
CA LEU A 207 -15.04 -2.85 4.26
C LEU A 207 -15.12 -1.91 5.47
N THR A 208 -15.91 -0.85 5.41
CA THR A 208 -16.11 0.04 6.57
C THR A 208 -16.83 -0.68 7.71
N TYR A 209 -16.56 -0.30 8.97
CA TYR A 209 -17.28 -0.85 10.13
C TYR A 209 -18.80 -0.65 10.05
N SER A 210 -19.26 0.48 9.48
CA SER A 210 -20.67 0.74 9.29
C SER A 210 -21.32 -0.24 8.31
N ALA A 211 -20.66 -0.53 7.19
CA ALA A 211 -21.13 -1.50 6.22
C ALA A 211 -21.07 -2.93 6.75
N ALA A 212 -20.00 -3.28 7.49
CA ALA A 212 -19.87 -4.57 8.17
C ALA A 212 -21.05 -4.84 9.11
N ARG A 213 -21.38 -3.88 9.99
CA ARG A 213 -22.53 -4.01 10.91
C ARG A 213 -23.86 -4.16 10.16
N ARG A 214 -24.08 -3.43 9.05
CA ARG A 214 -25.27 -3.62 8.21
C ARG A 214 -25.34 -5.02 7.60
N ALA A 215 -24.18 -5.61 7.28
CA ALA A 215 -24.06 -6.96 6.74
C ALA A 215 -24.07 -8.06 7.83
N GLY A 216 -24.38 -7.72 9.09
CA GLY A 216 -24.45 -8.65 10.20
C GLY A 216 -23.07 -9.09 10.74
N ILE A 217 -21.99 -8.37 10.39
CA ILE A 217 -20.64 -8.65 10.84
C ILE A 217 -20.32 -7.70 12.02
N ASP A 218 -20.04 -8.27 13.19
CA ASP A 218 -19.56 -7.49 14.33
C ASP A 218 -18.03 -7.30 14.24
N PRO A 219 -17.53 -6.06 14.08
CA PRO A 219 -16.11 -5.80 14.03
C PRO A 219 -15.33 -6.19 15.30
N GLU A 220 -16.02 -6.37 16.42
CA GLU A 220 -15.44 -6.80 17.70
C GLU A 220 -15.90 -8.20 18.12
N GLY A 221 -16.66 -8.87 17.27
CA GLY A 221 -17.28 -10.16 17.53
C GLY A 221 -16.33 -11.35 17.44
N PRO A 222 -16.84 -12.54 17.77
CA PRO A 222 -16.09 -13.79 17.69
C PRO A 222 -15.55 -14.05 16.26
N GLY A 223 -14.30 -14.50 16.16
CA GLY A 223 -13.64 -14.80 14.88
C GLY A 223 -13.04 -13.58 14.18
N THR A 224 -13.20 -12.37 14.75
CA THR A 224 -12.54 -11.17 14.26
C THR A 224 -11.16 -11.01 14.90
N GLU A 225 -10.14 -10.84 14.07
CA GLU A 225 -8.73 -10.73 14.48
C GLU A 225 -8.23 -9.30 14.29
N SER A 226 -7.40 -8.77 15.20
CA SER A 226 -6.73 -7.48 14.99
C SER A 226 -5.67 -7.61 13.90
N ARG A 227 -5.66 -6.68 12.94
CA ARG A 227 -4.61 -6.56 11.92
C ARG A 227 -3.61 -5.45 12.23
N GLY A 228 -3.85 -4.68 13.30
CA GLY A 228 -3.07 -3.49 13.63
C GLY A 228 -3.62 -2.22 12.99
N GLU A 229 -2.74 -1.25 12.77
CA GLU A 229 -3.08 0.03 12.18
C GLU A 229 -2.78 0.02 10.68
N SER A 230 -3.69 0.60 9.90
CA SER A 230 -3.55 0.85 8.48
C SER A 230 -3.49 2.35 8.23
N HIS A 231 -2.78 2.76 7.20
CA HIS A 231 -2.69 4.15 6.76
C HIS A 231 -3.01 4.26 5.28
N GLY A 232 -3.38 5.45 4.87
CA GLY A 232 -3.62 5.84 3.47
C GLY A 232 -3.45 7.34 3.36
N LEU A 233 -3.81 7.93 2.23
CA LEU A 233 -3.80 9.39 2.08
C LEU A 233 -4.59 10.04 3.23
N GLY A 234 -3.97 10.99 3.93
CA GLY A 234 -4.54 11.68 5.09
C GLY A 234 -3.62 11.63 6.30
N GLN A 235 -4.09 12.18 7.44
CA GLN A 235 -3.27 12.37 8.63
C GLN A 235 -3.61 11.42 9.79
N ARG A 236 -4.47 10.42 9.57
CA ARG A 236 -4.93 9.51 10.62
C ARG A 236 -4.58 8.07 10.31
N LEU A 237 -4.23 7.34 11.35
CA LEU A 237 -4.14 5.89 11.34
C LEU A 237 -5.52 5.28 11.58
N VAL A 238 -5.84 4.19 10.88
CA VAL A 238 -7.12 3.49 10.94
C VAL A 238 -6.90 2.11 11.54
N GLN A 239 -7.63 1.80 12.60
CA GLN A 239 -7.63 0.46 13.18
C GLN A 239 -8.25 -0.53 12.17
N ALA A 240 -7.47 -1.55 11.81
CA ALA A 240 -7.88 -2.58 10.88
C ALA A 240 -8.08 -3.94 11.59
N ARG A 241 -9.11 -4.67 11.17
CA ARG A 241 -9.43 -6.01 11.64
C ARG A 241 -9.72 -6.93 10.48
N ILE A 242 -9.61 -8.23 10.67
CA ILE A 242 -9.99 -9.24 9.71
C ILE A 242 -11.19 -10.00 10.27
N ALA A 243 -12.28 -10.07 9.52
CA ALA A 243 -13.48 -10.79 9.92
C ALA A 243 -13.90 -11.84 8.89
N PRO A 244 -14.48 -12.98 9.34
CA PRO A 244 -15.09 -13.96 8.45
C PRO A 244 -16.35 -13.38 7.80
N VAL A 245 -16.60 -13.77 6.55
CA VAL A 245 -17.76 -13.36 5.74
C VAL A 245 -18.35 -14.60 5.09
N ASP A 246 -19.65 -14.83 5.23
CA ASP A 246 -20.32 -16.00 4.68
C ASP A 246 -20.38 -15.96 3.16
N SER A 247 -20.67 -14.77 2.60
CA SER A 247 -20.71 -14.60 1.15
C SER A 247 -20.31 -13.17 0.73
N PHE A 248 -19.59 -13.10 -0.36
CA PHE A 248 -19.35 -11.88 -1.14
C PHE A 248 -19.81 -12.11 -2.58
N GLU A 249 -20.62 -11.20 -3.13
CA GLU A 249 -21.16 -11.33 -4.48
C GLU A 249 -20.88 -10.04 -5.27
N LEU A 250 -20.32 -10.20 -6.48
CA LEU A 250 -20.04 -9.12 -7.41
C LEU A 250 -20.51 -9.51 -8.82
N GLY A 251 -21.48 -8.76 -9.38
CA GLY A 251 -22.16 -9.23 -10.59
C GLY A 251 -22.81 -10.60 -10.34
N ASP A 252 -22.47 -11.58 -11.15
CA ASP A 252 -22.89 -12.98 -11.03
C ASP A 252 -21.81 -13.89 -10.41
N GLU A 253 -20.70 -13.35 -9.95
CA GLU A 253 -19.69 -14.07 -9.18
C GLU A 253 -20.06 -14.13 -7.70
N LYS A 254 -19.89 -15.30 -7.09
CA LYS A 254 -20.15 -15.53 -5.68
C LYS A 254 -18.99 -16.25 -5.00
N ILE A 255 -18.44 -15.61 -3.97
CA ILE A 255 -17.35 -16.13 -3.14
C ILE A 255 -17.93 -16.47 -1.77
N LEU A 256 -17.74 -17.72 -1.33
CA LEU A 256 -18.26 -18.20 -0.06
C LEU A 256 -17.14 -18.39 0.97
N HIS A 257 -17.49 -18.18 2.24
CA HIS A 257 -16.64 -18.45 3.40
C HIS A 257 -15.26 -17.79 3.28
N THR A 258 -15.24 -16.50 2.97
CA THR A 258 -14.02 -15.68 2.84
C THR A 258 -13.79 -14.84 4.09
N LYS A 259 -12.68 -14.11 4.10
CA LYS A 259 -12.37 -13.09 5.13
C LYS A 259 -12.17 -11.74 4.45
N LEU A 260 -12.63 -10.67 5.10
CA LEU A 260 -12.41 -9.30 4.63
C LEU A 260 -11.70 -8.46 5.70
N VAL A 261 -10.93 -7.48 5.24
CA VAL A 261 -10.41 -6.43 6.12
C VAL A 261 -11.53 -5.46 6.44
N LEU A 262 -11.70 -5.16 7.72
CA LEU A 262 -12.62 -4.15 8.22
C LEU A 262 -11.84 -2.96 8.76
N GLY A 263 -12.36 -1.75 8.61
CA GLY A 263 -11.73 -0.56 9.15
C GLY A 263 -12.68 0.46 9.77
N ASN A 264 -12.21 1.04 10.86
CA ASN A 264 -12.91 2.10 11.57
C ASN A 264 -12.67 3.46 10.90
N THR A 265 -13.18 3.60 9.67
CA THR A 265 -13.11 4.86 8.93
C THR A 265 -14.41 5.10 8.18
N SER A 266 -14.63 6.36 7.79
CA SER A 266 -15.69 6.76 6.87
C SER A 266 -15.06 7.08 5.52
N LEU A 267 -15.62 6.53 4.47
CA LEU A 267 -15.22 6.75 3.07
C LEU A 267 -16.28 7.59 2.34
N ASP A 268 -16.82 8.59 3.01
CA ASP A 268 -17.97 9.39 2.55
C ASP A 268 -19.16 8.47 2.22
N ASP A 269 -19.51 8.32 0.97
CA ASP A 269 -20.62 7.51 0.47
C ASP A 269 -20.21 6.12 -0.08
N VAL A 270 -18.98 5.67 0.22
CA VAL A 270 -18.43 4.35 -0.15
C VAL A 270 -18.47 3.41 1.05
N ASP A 271 -18.95 2.20 0.83
CA ASP A 271 -19.00 1.14 1.85
C ASP A 271 -17.74 0.27 1.85
N MET A 272 -17.16 0.04 0.67
CA MET A 272 -16.03 -0.86 0.48
C MET A 272 -15.09 -0.37 -0.62
N LEU A 273 -13.78 -0.51 -0.41
CA LEU A 273 -12.78 -0.49 -1.47
C LEU A 273 -12.53 -1.93 -1.96
N LEU A 274 -12.56 -2.15 -3.27
CA LEU A 274 -12.03 -3.36 -3.89
C LEU A 274 -10.59 -3.08 -4.30
N GLY A 275 -9.66 -3.64 -3.54
CA GLY A 275 -8.24 -3.34 -3.63
C GLY A 275 -7.48 -4.21 -4.61
N ALA A 276 -6.16 -4.03 -4.65
CA ALA A 276 -5.25 -4.74 -5.55
C ALA A 276 -5.28 -6.27 -5.35
N ASP A 277 -5.64 -6.76 -4.17
CA ASP A 277 -5.86 -8.20 -3.91
C ASP A 277 -6.98 -8.79 -4.78
N PHE A 278 -8.03 -8.02 -5.07
CA PHE A 278 -9.06 -8.40 -6.04
C PHE A 278 -8.52 -8.35 -7.48
N PHE A 279 -7.83 -7.27 -7.87
CA PHE A 279 -7.28 -7.12 -9.23
C PHE A 279 -6.17 -8.12 -9.56
N LEU A 280 -5.43 -8.62 -8.57
CA LEU A 280 -4.43 -9.68 -8.78
C LEU A 280 -5.05 -11.04 -9.06
N SER A 281 -6.28 -11.28 -8.59
CA SER A 281 -7.03 -12.52 -8.85
C SER A 281 -7.98 -12.39 -10.03
N HIS A 282 -8.18 -11.19 -10.57
CA HIS A 282 -9.11 -10.90 -11.67
C HIS A 282 -8.48 -10.00 -12.72
N ARG A 283 -8.76 -10.29 -13.99
CA ARG A 283 -8.55 -9.35 -15.09
C ARG A 283 -9.80 -8.51 -15.25
N VAL A 284 -9.67 -7.19 -15.13
CA VAL A 284 -10.80 -6.26 -15.02
C VAL A 284 -10.74 -5.24 -16.15
N TYR A 285 -11.79 -5.11 -16.91
CA TYR A 285 -11.95 -4.12 -17.98
C TYR A 285 -13.05 -3.13 -17.61
N VAL A 286 -12.71 -1.87 -17.47
CA VAL A 286 -13.63 -0.76 -17.21
C VAL A 286 -14.03 -0.11 -18.53
N ALA A 287 -15.22 -0.44 -19.01
CA ALA A 287 -15.81 0.08 -20.25
C ALA A 287 -16.56 1.39 -19.97
N ASN A 288 -15.84 2.49 -19.90
CA ASN A 288 -16.42 3.82 -19.61
C ASN A 288 -17.50 4.22 -20.60
N GLY A 289 -17.29 3.93 -21.89
CA GLY A 289 -18.26 4.21 -22.96
C GLY A 289 -19.55 3.39 -22.85
N GLN A 290 -19.47 2.16 -22.35
CA GLN A 290 -20.64 1.27 -22.17
C GLN A 290 -21.23 1.34 -20.75
N GLN A 291 -20.57 2.01 -19.82
CA GLN A 291 -20.92 2.04 -18.39
C GLN A 291 -21.01 0.63 -17.78
N LYS A 292 -20.00 -0.20 -18.08
CA LYS A 292 -19.92 -1.59 -17.62
C LYS A 292 -18.52 -1.92 -17.15
N ILE A 293 -18.44 -2.91 -16.26
CA ILE A 293 -17.20 -3.61 -15.95
C ILE A 293 -17.36 -5.04 -16.46
N TYR A 294 -16.34 -5.51 -17.17
CA TYR A 294 -16.15 -6.91 -17.55
C TYR A 294 -14.98 -7.46 -16.76
N PHE A 295 -15.12 -8.62 -16.18
CA PHE A 295 -14.01 -9.24 -15.47
C PHE A 295 -14.03 -10.76 -15.58
N THR A 296 -12.86 -11.38 -15.36
CA THR A 296 -12.68 -12.83 -15.31
C THR A 296 -11.82 -13.18 -14.11
N TYR A 297 -12.11 -14.31 -13.47
CA TYR A 297 -11.24 -14.85 -12.45
C TYR A 297 -10.00 -15.52 -13.08
N ASN A 298 -8.80 -15.09 -12.69
CA ASN A 298 -7.52 -15.57 -13.21
C ASN A 298 -6.85 -16.61 -12.31
N GLY A 299 -7.43 -16.90 -11.15
CA GLY A 299 -6.86 -17.83 -10.17
C GLY A 299 -6.28 -17.14 -8.94
N GLY A 300 -5.84 -17.95 -7.99
CA GLY A 300 -5.33 -17.47 -6.71
C GLY A 300 -6.41 -17.11 -5.68
N PRO A 301 -6.03 -16.73 -4.46
CA PRO A 301 -6.96 -16.28 -3.43
C PRO A 301 -7.52 -14.89 -3.76
N VAL A 302 -8.85 -14.72 -3.72
CA VAL A 302 -9.48 -13.46 -4.09
C VAL A 302 -9.19 -12.35 -3.05
N PHE A 303 -9.16 -12.68 -1.76
CA PHE A 303 -8.81 -11.74 -0.70
C PHE A 303 -7.65 -12.31 0.10
N ALA A 304 -6.42 -12.16 -0.44
CA ALA A 304 -5.19 -12.69 0.17
C ALA A 304 -4.79 -11.85 1.38
N LEU A 305 -5.24 -12.26 2.57
CA LEU A 305 -5.06 -11.48 3.80
C LEU A 305 -3.85 -11.90 4.64
N ASN A 306 -3.31 -13.13 4.45
CA ASN A 306 -2.19 -13.64 5.24
C ASN A 306 -1.48 -14.79 4.50
N PRO A 307 -0.13 -14.77 4.37
CA PRO A 307 0.65 -15.84 3.75
C PRO A 307 0.44 -17.23 4.37
N GLN A 308 0.16 -17.28 5.67
CA GLN A 308 -0.02 -18.56 6.40
C GLN A 308 -1.35 -19.25 6.11
N VAL A 309 -2.37 -18.55 5.62
CA VAL A 309 -3.70 -19.14 5.31
C VAL A 309 -3.74 -19.71 3.90
N ALA A 310 -2.98 -19.14 2.96
CA ALA A 310 -2.92 -19.63 1.58
C ALA A 310 -2.31 -21.03 1.46
N ALA A 311 -1.45 -21.44 2.40
CA ALA A 311 -0.81 -22.77 2.40
C ALA A 311 -1.74 -23.92 2.83
N THR A 312 -2.92 -23.66 3.37
CA THR A 312 -3.86 -24.68 3.87
C THR A 312 -5.05 -24.96 2.94
N THR A 313 -5.28 -24.14 1.93
CA THR A 313 -6.26 -24.42 0.90
C THR A 313 -5.63 -25.27 -0.20
N LYS A 314 -5.93 -26.59 -0.17
CA LYS A 314 -5.61 -27.50 -1.26
C LYS A 314 -6.11 -26.89 -2.58
N PRO A 315 -5.28 -26.81 -3.64
CA PRO A 315 -5.75 -26.28 -4.90
C PRO A 315 -6.98 -27.08 -5.33
N ALA A 316 -8.10 -26.44 -5.49
CA ALA A 316 -9.19 -27.01 -6.29
C ALA A 316 -8.59 -27.27 -7.68
N ASP A 317 -8.88 -28.44 -8.24
CA ASP A 317 -8.38 -28.90 -9.52
C ASP A 317 -8.29 -27.75 -10.52
N LYS A 318 -7.06 -27.51 -10.99
CA LYS A 318 -6.74 -26.54 -12.03
C LYS A 318 -7.75 -26.72 -13.16
N PRO A 319 -8.55 -25.73 -13.56
CA PRO A 319 -9.16 -25.78 -14.86
C PRO A 319 -8.01 -25.86 -15.87
N ALA A 320 -8.09 -26.84 -16.74
CA ALA A 320 -7.08 -27.07 -17.77
C ALA A 320 -6.66 -25.76 -18.40
N SER A 321 -5.34 -25.56 -18.45
CA SER A 321 -4.65 -24.46 -19.11
C SER A 321 -5.52 -23.80 -20.17
N ALA A 322 -5.76 -22.48 -20.02
CA ALA A 322 -6.20 -21.69 -21.15
C ALA A 322 -5.18 -21.95 -22.26
N THR A 323 -5.62 -22.69 -23.24
CA THR A 323 -4.87 -22.94 -24.47
C THR A 323 -4.56 -21.55 -25.02
N SER A 324 -3.30 -21.17 -24.99
CA SER A 324 -2.79 -20.06 -25.80
C SER A 324 -3.46 -20.16 -27.15
N VAL A 325 -4.18 -19.14 -27.55
CA VAL A 325 -4.65 -19.00 -28.92
C VAL A 325 -3.39 -19.06 -29.76
N SER A 326 -3.23 -20.16 -30.48
CA SER A 326 -2.14 -20.39 -31.42
C SER A 326 -2.13 -19.24 -32.42
N ALA A 327 -1.24 -18.28 -32.19
CA ALA A 327 -0.75 -17.44 -33.27
C ALA A 327 -0.03 -18.38 -34.24
N SER A 328 -0.26 -18.19 -35.52
CA SER A 328 0.42 -18.89 -36.62
C SER A 328 1.93 -18.98 -36.39
N PRO A 329 2.64 -20.00 -36.89
CA PRO A 329 4.06 -20.19 -36.66
C PRO A 329 4.86 -19.10 -37.41
N GLY A 330 5.06 -17.99 -36.73
CA GLY A 330 5.94 -16.91 -37.10
C GLY A 330 6.80 -16.60 -35.91
N VAL A 331 8.10 -16.80 -36.06
CA VAL A 331 9.23 -16.40 -35.22
C VAL A 331 8.79 -16.00 -33.77
N GLU A 332 9.00 -16.89 -32.81
CA GLU A 332 8.81 -16.53 -31.41
C GLU A 332 9.55 -15.22 -31.12
N ALA A 333 8.81 -14.17 -30.77
CA ALA A 333 9.42 -12.94 -30.30
C ALA A 333 10.36 -13.30 -29.15
N PRO A 334 11.55 -12.69 -29.05
CA PRO A 334 12.47 -12.96 -27.95
C PRO A 334 11.74 -12.75 -26.64
N VAL A 335 11.74 -13.76 -25.78
CA VAL A 335 11.08 -13.73 -24.47
C VAL A 335 11.75 -12.61 -23.66
N ASP A 336 11.00 -11.56 -23.33
CA ASP A 336 11.51 -10.40 -22.62
C ASP A 336 11.66 -10.74 -21.11
N ALA A 337 12.89 -10.63 -20.61
CA ALA A 337 13.20 -10.82 -19.19
C ALA A 337 12.34 -9.94 -18.28
N SER A 338 12.05 -8.72 -18.70
CA SER A 338 11.25 -7.77 -17.92
C SER A 338 9.78 -8.18 -17.81
N GLU A 339 9.22 -8.79 -18.84
CA GLU A 339 7.85 -9.33 -18.84
C GLU A 339 7.74 -10.51 -17.86
N ILE A 340 8.70 -11.44 -17.91
CA ILE A 340 8.75 -12.58 -16.98
C ILE A 340 8.91 -12.06 -15.54
N ALA A 341 9.78 -11.07 -15.30
CA ALA A 341 9.97 -10.51 -13.97
C ALA A 341 8.70 -9.82 -13.44
N ARG A 342 7.94 -9.11 -14.28
CA ARG A 342 6.66 -8.51 -13.89
C ARG A 342 5.64 -9.58 -13.48
N ARG A 343 5.56 -10.68 -14.24
CA ARG A 343 4.69 -11.82 -13.88
C ARG A 343 5.13 -12.44 -12.55
N GLY A 344 6.42 -12.71 -12.36
CA GLY A 344 6.96 -13.20 -11.10
C GLY A 344 6.69 -12.27 -9.91
N ALA A 345 6.75 -10.95 -10.11
CA ALA A 345 6.39 -9.97 -9.08
C ALA A 345 4.89 -10.00 -8.75
N ALA A 346 4.02 -10.20 -9.75
CA ALA A 346 2.59 -10.35 -9.53
C ALA A 346 2.24 -11.67 -8.80
N GLU A 347 2.91 -12.78 -9.16
CA GLU A 347 2.80 -14.06 -8.44
C GLU A 347 3.22 -13.92 -6.97
N LEU A 348 4.30 -13.17 -6.69
CA LEU A 348 4.70 -12.84 -5.33
C LEU A 348 3.60 -12.05 -4.61
N GLY A 349 2.98 -11.07 -5.25
CA GLY A 349 1.83 -10.33 -4.71
C GLY A 349 0.62 -11.23 -4.41
N ARG A 350 0.42 -12.31 -5.16
CA ARG A 350 -0.58 -13.34 -4.90
C ARG A 350 -0.14 -14.40 -3.89
N LEU A 351 1.06 -14.28 -3.31
CA LEU A 351 1.67 -15.23 -2.38
C LEU A 351 1.97 -16.62 -3.01
N GLU A 352 2.11 -16.68 -4.32
CA GLU A 352 2.45 -17.87 -5.11
C GLU A 352 3.97 -17.99 -5.25
N TYR A 353 4.65 -18.29 -4.14
CA TYR A 353 6.11 -18.19 -4.04
C TYR A 353 6.87 -19.11 -4.99
N GLY A 354 6.40 -20.33 -5.23
CA GLY A 354 7.04 -21.29 -6.15
C GLY A 354 7.09 -20.78 -7.59
N PRO A 355 5.97 -20.43 -8.20
CA PRO A 355 5.91 -19.77 -9.50
C PRO A 355 6.76 -18.49 -9.55
N ALA A 356 6.62 -17.59 -8.59
CA ALA A 356 7.40 -16.34 -8.52
C ALA A 356 8.91 -16.58 -8.55
N ILE A 357 9.42 -17.54 -7.77
CA ILE A 357 10.84 -17.91 -7.76
C ILE A 357 11.27 -18.46 -9.13
N ALA A 358 10.43 -19.27 -9.77
CA ALA A 358 10.75 -19.84 -11.09
C ALA A 358 10.85 -18.76 -12.16
N ASP A 359 9.85 -17.86 -12.23
CA ASP A 359 9.84 -16.77 -13.20
C ASP A 359 10.99 -15.77 -12.97
N LEU A 360 11.22 -15.37 -11.73
CA LEU A 360 12.31 -14.45 -11.39
C LEU A 360 13.69 -15.06 -11.61
N SER A 361 13.85 -16.39 -11.46
CA SER A 361 15.08 -17.08 -11.84
C SER A 361 15.29 -17.04 -13.33
N ARG A 362 14.24 -17.32 -14.13
CA ARG A 362 14.32 -17.23 -15.59
C ARG A 362 14.61 -15.80 -16.07
N ALA A 363 14.01 -14.79 -15.45
CA ALA A 363 14.29 -13.40 -15.76
C ALA A 363 15.74 -13.03 -15.48
N HIS A 364 16.29 -13.48 -14.33
CA HIS A 364 17.70 -13.28 -14.00
C HIS A 364 18.62 -14.01 -14.97
N ASP A 365 18.32 -15.25 -15.37
CA ASP A 365 19.13 -16.00 -16.35
C ASP A 365 19.21 -15.27 -17.71
N LEU A 366 18.12 -14.62 -18.12
CA LEU A 366 18.06 -13.82 -19.36
C LEU A 366 18.76 -12.47 -19.25
N ALA A 367 18.77 -11.86 -18.05
CA ALA A 367 19.41 -10.57 -17.81
C ALA A 367 20.18 -10.56 -16.47
N PRO A 368 21.35 -11.24 -16.39
CA PRO A 368 22.05 -11.50 -15.13
C PRO A 368 22.69 -10.26 -14.49
N LYS A 369 22.69 -9.11 -15.18
CA LYS A 369 23.21 -7.84 -14.66
C LYS A 369 22.12 -6.93 -14.06
N GLU A 370 20.86 -7.39 -14.06
CA GLU A 370 19.75 -6.60 -13.54
C GLU A 370 19.52 -6.93 -12.05
N PRO A 371 19.91 -6.03 -11.11
CA PRO A 371 19.80 -6.30 -9.67
C PRO A 371 18.36 -6.42 -9.18
N LEU A 372 17.40 -5.82 -9.90
CA LEU A 372 15.98 -5.87 -9.54
C LEU A 372 15.45 -7.31 -9.49
N TYR A 373 15.86 -8.19 -10.40
CA TYR A 373 15.34 -9.56 -10.46
C TYR A 373 15.84 -10.41 -9.28
N LEU A 374 17.09 -10.20 -8.88
CA LEU A 374 17.65 -10.80 -7.67
C LEU A 374 16.94 -10.30 -6.42
N TYR A 375 16.71 -8.99 -6.31
CA TYR A 375 15.97 -8.40 -5.21
C TYR A 375 14.55 -8.99 -5.09
N GLN A 376 13.80 -9.03 -6.20
CA GLN A 376 12.44 -9.58 -6.22
C GLN A 376 12.43 -11.06 -5.86
N ARG A 377 13.40 -11.85 -6.35
CA ARG A 377 13.52 -13.27 -6.01
C ARG A 377 13.89 -13.46 -4.53
N ALA A 378 14.74 -12.61 -3.98
CA ALA A 378 15.05 -12.60 -2.57
C ALA A 378 13.80 -12.32 -1.71
N MET A 379 12.92 -11.43 -2.14
CA MET A 379 11.65 -11.19 -1.46
C MET A 379 10.75 -12.43 -1.48
N ALA A 380 10.69 -13.14 -2.62
CA ALA A 380 9.97 -14.40 -2.73
C ALA A 380 10.56 -15.50 -1.82
N TYR A 381 11.90 -15.65 -1.80
CA TYR A 381 12.58 -16.57 -0.88
C TYR A 381 12.33 -16.22 0.58
N SER A 382 12.40 -14.94 0.95
CA SER A 382 12.17 -14.48 2.32
C SER A 382 10.76 -14.82 2.81
N GLN A 383 9.75 -14.56 2.01
CA GLN A 383 8.35 -14.89 2.35
C GLN A 383 8.09 -16.40 2.34
N ASN A 384 8.82 -17.15 1.53
CA ASN A 384 8.80 -18.62 1.52
C ASN A 384 9.70 -19.24 2.62
N GLN A 385 10.11 -18.47 3.63
CA GLN A 385 10.92 -18.92 4.78
C GLN A 385 12.30 -19.47 4.39
N GLN A 386 12.86 -19.06 3.27
CA GLN A 386 14.17 -19.48 2.74
C GLN A 386 15.19 -18.35 2.93
N ALA A 387 15.38 -17.92 4.19
CA ALA A 387 16.17 -16.74 4.55
C ALA A 387 17.62 -16.77 4.00
N GLY A 388 18.26 -17.93 3.98
CA GLY A 388 19.62 -18.09 3.45
C GLY A 388 19.72 -17.77 1.95
N LEU A 389 18.75 -18.21 1.13
CA LEU A 389 18.69 -17.90 -0.30
C LEU A 389 18.36 -16.43 -0.53
N ALA A 390 17.46 -15.87 0.28
CA ALA A 390 17.16 -14.45 0.23
C ALA A 390 18.40 -13.58 0.52
N LEU A 391 19.17 -13.90 1.55
CA LEU A 391 20.42 -13.19 1.89
C LEU A 391 21.48 -13.31 0.78
N SER A 392 21.57 -14.47 0.12
CA SER A 392 22.47 -14.66 -1.04
C SER A 392 22.08 -13.73 -2.18
N ASP A 393 20.81 -13.77 -2.63
CA ASP A 393 20.33 -12.95 -3.73
C ASP A 393 20.45 -11.45 -3.45
N LEU A 394 20.16 -11.00 -2.21
CA LEU A 394 20.37 -9.61 -1.81
C LEU A 394 21.85 -9.23 -1.81
N GLY A 395 22.74 -10.18 -1.45
CA GLY A 395 24.18 -10.00 -1.56
C GLY A 395 24.62 -9.79 -3.02
N ASP A 396 24.15 -10.64 -3.91
CA ASP A 396 24.46 -10.58 -5.35
C ASP A 396 23.87 -9.33 -6.01
N ALA A 397 22.64 -8.92 -5.64
CA ALA A 397 22.05 -7.66 -6.08
C ALA A 397 22.92 -6.46 -5.71
N LEU A 398 23.45 -6.44 -4.48
CA LEU A 398 24.31 -5.37 -3.97
C LEU A 398 25.76 -5.43 -4.50
N LEU A 399 26.20 -6.56 -5.04
CA LEU A 399 27.44 -6.63 -5.84
C LEU A 399 27.25 -5.96 -7.20
N LEU A 400 26.04 -6.04 -7.79
CA LEU A 400 25.70 -5.38 -9.05
C LEU A 400 25.44 -3.88 -8.87
N ASP A 401 24.72 -3.51 -7.81
CA ASP A 401 24.44 -2.13 -7.43
C ASP A 401 24.60 -1.93 -5.91
N PRO A 402 25.77 -1.47 -5.43
CA PRO A 402 26.02 -1.21 -4.00
C PRO A 402 25.14 -0.13 -3.38
N THR A 403 24.43 0.65 -4.20
CA THR A 403 23.55 1.75 -3.78
C THR A 403 22.06 1.40 -3.87
N TYR A 404 21.74 0.14 -4.14
CA TYR A 404 20.35 -0.31 -4.25
C TYR A 404 19.67 -0.31 -2.87
N ASP A 405 19.05 0.80 -2.52
CA ASP A 405 18.48 1.05 -1.19
C ASP A 405 17.44 0.00 -0.77
N ASP A 406 16.56 -0.44 -1.68
CA ASP A 406 15.57 -1.47 -1.37
C ASP A 406 16.24 -2.79 -0.97
N ALA A 407 17.34 -3.17 -1.62
CA ALA A 407 18.10 -4.38 -1.27
C ALA A 407 18.87 -4.23 0.05
N LEU A 408 19.45 -3.05 0.33
CA LEU A 408 20.08 -2.75 1.62
C LEU A 408 19.09 -2.87 2.76
N MET A 409 17.91 -2.26 2.62
CA MET A 409 16.85 -2.29 3.63
C MET A 409 16.31 -3.70 3.86
N ALA A 410 16.03 -4.45 2.79
CA ALA A 410 15.56 -5.83 2.90
C ALA A 410 16.61 -6.72 3.58
N ARG A 411 17.91 -6.57 3.23
CA ARG A 411 18.98 -7.34 3.84
C ARG A 411 19.18 -6.99 5.31
N ALA A 412 19.08 -5.70 5.68
CA ALA A 412 19.14 -5.26 7.07
C ALA A 412 18.01 -5.88 7.91
N GLN A 413 16.78 -5.84 7.41
CA GLN A 413 15.63 -6.45 8.12
C GLN A 413 15.80 -7.95 8.30
N LEU A 414 16.24 -8.66 7.26
CA LEU A 414 16.43 -10.10 7.31
C LEU A 414 17.59 -10.48 8.27
N ARG A 415 18.71 -9.74 8.23
CA ARG A 415 19.84 -9.91 9.17
C ARG A 415 19.41 -9.69 10.62
N LEU A 416 18.53 -8.71 10.86
CA LEU A 416 17.98 -8.47 12.19
C LEU A 416 17.08 -9.64 12.64
N ALA A 417 16.26 -10.18 11.76
CA ALA A 417 15.46 -11.39 12.04
C ALA A 417 16.34 -12.61 12.35
N GLU A 418 17.46 -12.77 11.65
CA GLU A 418 18.48 -13.81 11.86
C GLU A 418 19.42 -13.51 13.03
N ARG A 419 19.10 -12.53 13.88
CA ARG A 419 19.88 -12.13 15.07
C ARG A 419 21.32 -11.70 14.77
N ALA A 420 21.55 -11.08 13.62
CA ALA A 420 22.84 -10.53 13.19
C ALA A 420 22.82 -8.97 13.18
N PRO A 421 22.60 -8.28 14.33
CA PRO A 421 22.37 -6.83 14.37
C PRO A 421 23.57 -6.03 13.87
N ALA A 422 24.80 -6.47 14.12
CA ALA A 422 25.99 -5.76 13.64
C ALA A 422 26.05 -5.67 12.12
N MET A 423 25.64 -6.74 11.42
CA MET A 423 25.57 -6.73 9.95
C MET A 423 24.39 -5.93 9.44
N ALA A 424 23.26 -5.92 10.16
CA ALA A 424 22.11 -5.08 9.83
C ALA A 424 22.46 -3.59 9.93
N ILE A 425 23.20 -3.17 10.98
CA ILE A 425 23.67 -1.79 11.14
C ILE A 425 24.53 -1.35 9.95
N MET A 426 25.40 -2.21 9.44
CA MET A 426 26.24 -1.88 8.27
C MET A 426 25.40 -1.57 7.02
N ASP A 427 24.32 -2.32 6.79
CA ASP A 427 23.41 -2.08 5.67
C ASP A 427 22.61 -0.79 5.87
N LEU A 428 22.13 -0.54 7.10
CA LEU A 428 21.41 0.71 7.41
C LEU A 428 22.31 1.93 7.29
N ASP A 429 23.56 1.84 7.74
CA ASP A 429 24.55 2.91 7.58
C ASP A 429 24.83 3.18 6.09
N ALA A 430 24.85 2.14 5.26
CA ALA A 430 25.00 2.29 3.82
C ALA A 430 23.78 3.01 3.22
N ALA A 431 22.56 2.52 3.49
CA ALA A 431 21.33 3.15 3.01
C ALA A 431 21.19 4.60 3.48
N ALA A 432 21.47 4.89 4.75
CA ALA A 432 21.39 6.24 5.31
C ALA A 432 22.33 7.25 4.64
N ARG A 433 23.46 6.80 4.05
CA ARG A 433 24.38 7.66 3.30
C ARG A 433 23.86 8.05 1.91
N HIS A 434 23.10 7.16 1.26
CA HIS A 434 22.65 7.37 -0.12
C HIS A 434 21.26 8.01 -0.18
N LEU A 435 20.37 7.65 0.74
CA LEU A 435 19.01 8.14 0.74
C LEU A 435 18.94 9.67 0.90
N PRO A 436 18.14 10.35 0.06
CA PRO A 436 17.93 11.79 0.24
C PRO A 436 17.21 12.09 1.57
N PRO A 437 17.34 13.30 2.13
CA PRO A 437 16.65 13.68 3.37
C PRO A 437 15.13 13.47 3.33
N GLN A 438 14.54 13.56 2.14
CA GLN A 438 13.11 13.45 1.88
C GLN A 438 12.62 11.99 1.75
N SER A 439 13.51 11.00 1.77
CA SER A 439 13.10 9.60 1.65
C SER A 439 12.27 9.15 2.84
N ASP A 440 11.09 8.58 2.58
CA ASP A 440 10.24 7.96 3.61
C ASP A 440 10.93 6.78 4.30
N THR A 441 11.84 6.11 3.61
CA THR A 441 12.66 5.02 4.15
C THR A 441 13.46 5.43 5.39
N ARG A 442 13.77 6.73 5.57
CA ARG A 442 14.45 7.23 6.78
C ARG A 442 13.65 7.02 8.06
N PHE A 443 12.32 7.02 7.99
CA PHE A 443 11.48 6.67 9.13
C PHE A 443 11.72 5.22 9.56
N LEU A 444 11.67 4.28 8.61
CA LEU A 444 11.94 2.86 8.87
C LEU A 444 13.39 2.63 9.36
N ILE A 445 14.36 3.35 8.80
CA ILE A 445 15.75 3.31 9.31
C ILE A 445 15.79 3.71 10.78
N GLY A 446 15.08 4.77 11.17
CA GLY A 446 14.96 5.21 12.56
C GLY A 446 14.42 4.10 13.47
N GLU A 447 13.34 3.44 13.07
CA GLU A 447 12.75 2.32 13.82
C GLU A 447 13.69 1.13 13.94
N LEU A 448 14.42 0.78 12.86
CA LEU A 448 15.37 -0.34 12.88
C LEU A 448 16.59 -0.04 13.76
N TYR A 449 17.13 1.18 13.72
CA TYR A 449 18.19 1.58 14.65
C TYR A 449 17.70 1.56 16.10
N GLU A 450 16.47 2.05 16.39
CA GLU A 450 15.90 2.00 17.73
C GLU A 450 15.81 0.57 18.27
N ARG A 451 15.35 -0.38 17.46
CA ARG A 451 15.26 -1.80 17.83
C ARG A 451 16.62 -2.43 18.14
N MET A 452 17.72 -1.85 17.66
CA MET A 452 19.09 -2.30 17.89
C MET A 452 19.83 -1.43 18.90
N ASP A 453 19.14 -0.58 19.66
CA ASP A 453 19.68 0.36 20.65
C ASP A 453 20.69 1.37 20.08
N GLN A 454 20.63 1.62 18.77
CA GLN A 454 21.44 2.66 18.09
C GLN A 454 20.74 4.02 18.19
N PHE A 455 20.55 4.53 19.42
CA PHE A 455 19.73 5.71 19.71
C PHE A 455 20.20 7.00 19.04
N PRO A 456 21.51 7.31 18.94
CA PRO A 456 21.97 8.47 18.21
C PRO A 456 21.59 8.47 16.74
N GLN A 457 21.74 7.31 16.06
CA GLN A 457 21.42 7.13 14.66
C GLN A 457 19.90 7.19 14.45
N ALA A 458 19.13 6.51 15.30
CA ALA A 458 17.66 6.54 15.28
C ALA A 458 17.14 7.95 15.43
N SER A 459 17.62 8.68 16.41
CA SER A 459 17.28 10.05 16.70
C SER A 459 17.55 10.98 15.50
N ALA A 460 18.70 10.85 14.86
CA ALA A 460 19.08 11.62 13.67
C ALA A 460 18.19 11.28 12.46
N ALA A 461 17.86 10.02 12.27
CA ALA A 461 16.99 9.56 11.19
C ALA A 461 15.57 10.14 11.34
N PHE A 462 14.96 10.04 12.55
CA PHE A 462 13.67 10.65 12.83
C PHE A 462 13.69 12.17 12.68
N GLU A 463 14.73 12.84 13.15
CA GLU A 463 14.83 14.30 13.02
C GLU A 463 14.91 14.75 11.56
N THR A 464 15.67 14.02 10.73
CA THR A 464 15.77 14.29 9.29
C THR A 464 14.42 14.09 8.61
N TRP A 465 13.76 12.99 8.92
CA TRP A 465 12.45 12.67 8.36
C TRP A 465 11.38 13.68 8.78
N ILE A 466 11.31 14.06 10.07
CA ILE A 466 10.36 15.06 10.60
C ILE A 466 10.45 16.39 9.85
N LYS A 467 11.67 16.84 9.55
CA LYS A 467 11.89 18.11 8.82
C LYS A 467 11.37 18.05 7.38
N ALA A 468 11.45 16.90 6.76
CA ALA A 468 11.04 16.68 5.38
C ALA A 468 9.53 16.41 5.21
N HIS A 469 8.84 15.93 6.27
CA HIS A 469 7.46 15.46 6.21
C HIS A 469 6.52 16.17 7.21
N PRO A 470 6.35 17.50 7.12
CA PRO A 470 5.62 18.28 8.13
C PRO A 470 4.13 17.99 8.22
N ASP A 471 3.54 17.43 7.16
CA ASP A 471 2.10 17.15 7.05
C ASP A 471 1.78 15.64 6.95
N ASP A 472 2.76 14.76 7.18
CA ASP A 472 2.57 13.31 7.10
C ASP A 472 1.78 12.73 8.28
N ALA A 473 1.04 11.66 8.02
CA ALA A 473 0.25 10.94 9.04
C ALA A 473 1.14 10.35 10.14
N LYS A 474 2.34 9.89 9.81
CA LYS A 474 3.32 9.30 10.73
C LYS A 474 4.05 10.35 11.56
N LEU A 475 3.82 11.66 11.33
CA LEU A 475 4.59 12.72 11.97
C LEU A 475 4.53 12.67 13.50
N ALA A 476 3.40 12.31 14.08
CA ALA A 476 3.27 12.14 15.53
C ALA A 476 4.11 10.96 16.05
N THR A 477 4.10 9.84 15.33
CA THR A 477 4.91 8.66 15.64
C THR A 477 6.40 8.96 15.50
N ALA A 478 6.80 9.71 14.46
CA ALA A 478 8.18 10.15 14.29
C ALA A 478 8.63 11.07 15.43
N PHE A 479 7.79 12.01 15.87
CA PHE A 479 8.07 12.82 17.06
C PHE A 479 8.21 11.97 18.31
N ASN A 480 7.37 10.93 18.48
CA ASN A 480 7.51 10.00 19.59
C ASN A 480 8.81 9.17 19.50
N GLY A 481 9.16 8.68 18.32
CA GLY A 481 10.45 8.01 18.09
C GLY A 481 11.64 8.92 18.44
N ARG A 482 11.60 10.19 18.02
CA ARG A 482 12.61 11.18 18.38
C ARG A 482 12.63 11.50 19.88
N CYS A 483 11.46 11.57 20.52
CA CYS A 483 11.30 11.71 21.98
C CYS A 483 11.96 10.55 22.71
N TRP A 484 11.53 9.33 22.39
CA TRP A 484 11.99 8.09 23.02
C TRP A 484 13.50 7.89 22.86
N THR A 485 14.00 7.90 21.63
CA THR A 485 15.41 7.67 21.33
C THR A 485 16.31 8.76 21.91
N GLY A 486 15.89 10.04 21.82
CA GLY A 486 16.60 11.14 22.43
C GLY A 486 16.61 11.09 23.96
N THR A 487 15.52 10.58 24.56
CA THR A 487 15.46 10.35 25.99
C THR A 487 16.39 9.22 26.41
N LEU A 488 16.46 8.12 25.63
CA LEU A 488 17.39 7.01 25.92
C LEU A 488 18.85 7.42 25.69
N GLU A 489 19.16 8.20 24.70
CA GLU A 489 20.48 8.76 24.45
C GLU A 489 20.94 9.67 25.62
N GLY A 490 20.05 10.52 26.12
CA GLY A 490 20.28 11.37 27.28
C GLY A 490 21.14 12.60 27.07
N ARG A 491 21.50 12.94 25.83
CA ARG A 491 22.38 14.10 25.53
C ARG A 491 21.65 15.43 25.53
N ASP A 492 20.44 15.47 24.93
CA ASP A 492 19.61 16.68 24.83
C ASP A 492 18.18 16.36 25.25
N LEU A 493 18.00 16.12 26.56
CA LEU A 493 16.69 15.83 27.12
C LEU A 493 15.66 16.95 26.88
N PRO A 494 16.02 18.26 26.91
CA PRO A 494 15.06 19.30 26.53
C PRO A 494 14.57 19.19 25.09
N ALA A 495 15.41 18.81 24.12
CA ALA A 495 14.97 18.59 22.74
C ALA A 495 14.10 17.33 22.62
N ALA A 496 14.44 16.26 23.33
CA ALA A 496 13.59 15.06 23.43
C ALA A 496 12.22 15.41 23.98
N LEU A 497 12.14 16.16 25.08
CA LEU A 497 10.87 16.59 25.68
C LEU A 497 10.03 17.44 24.71
N ARG A 498 10.64 18.36 23.94
CA ARG A 498 9.92 19.11 22.91
C ARG A 498 9.31 18.21 21.84
N ALA A 499 9.99 17.12 21.49
CA ALA A 499 9.45 16.13 20.54
C ALA A 499 8.28 15.34 21.16
N CYS A 500 8.38 14.94 22.44
CA CYS A 500 7.26 14.32 23.17
C CYS A 500 6.00 15.22 23.15
N ASP A 501 6.19 16.51 23.46
CA ASP A 501 5.09 17.48 23.45
C ASP A 501 4.50 17.67 22.04
N ALA A 502 5.33 17.60 21.00
CA ALA A 502 4.87 17.67 19.63
C ALA A 502 4.02 16.46 19.22
N ALA A 503 4.40 15.26 19.67
CA ALA A 503 3.61 14.04 19.47
C ALA A 503 2.25 14.14 20.18
N LEU A 504 2.26 14.52 21.45
CA LEU A 504 1.06 14.62 22.28
C LEU A 504 0.11 15.76 21.88
N ARG A 505 0.59 16.83 21.25
CA ARG A 505 -0.31 17.84 20.65
C ARG A 505 -1.19 17.26 19.55
N ARG A 506 -0.72 16.25 18.82
CA ARG A 506 -1.49 15.55 17.77
C ARG A 506 -2.39 14.45 18.31
N TYR A 507 -1.87 13.67 19.25
CA TYR A 507 -2.60 12.56 19.90
C TYR A 507 -2.49 12.63 21.42
N PRO A 508 -3.31 13.48 22.08
CA PRO A 508 -3.21 13.74 23.52
C PRO A 508 -3.51 12.52 24.40
N LYS A 509 -4.18 11.52 23.86
CA LYS A 509 -4.60 10.30 24.58
C LYS A 509 -3.85 9.05 24.06
N SER A 510 -2.62 9.18 23.64
CA SER A 510 -1.78 8.02 23.32
C SER A 510 -1.03 7.56 24.56
N ALA A 511 -1.31 6.36 25.04
CA ALA A 511 -0.62 5.78 26.19
C ALA A 511 0.89 5.69 25.98
N GLN A 512 1.32 5.29 24.78
CA GLN A 512 2.73 5.19 24.40
C GLN A 512 3.44 6.56 24.39
N PHE A 513 2.77 7.62 23.92
CA PHE A 513 3.38 8.95 23.88
C PHE A 513 3.48 9.57 25.26
N LEU A 514 2.49 9.30 26.13
CA LEU A 514 2.54 9.67 27.54
C LEU A 514 3.64 8.92 28.28
N ASP A 515 3.81 7.62 28.03
CA ASP A 515 4.92 6.81 28.56
C ASP A 515 6.29 7.38 28.19
N SER A 516 6.49 7.71 26.92
CA SER A 516 7.75 8.31 26.43
C SER A 516 8.02 9.66 27.09
N ARG A 517 7.00 10.52 27.29
CA ARG A 517 7.18 11.81 27.97
C ARG A 517 7.40 11.63 29.47
N GLY A 518 6.73 10.67 30.09
CA GLY A 518 6.97 10.28 31.48
C GLY A 518 8.42 9.88 31.71
N LEU A 519 9.03 9.10 30.79
CA LEU A 519 10.45 8.76 30.87
C LEU A 519 11.35 9.99 30.71
N ALA A 520 11.02 10.91 29.80
CA ALA A 520 11.77 12.15 29.64
C ALA A 520 11.74 13.02 30.91
N HIS A 521 10.58 13.17 31.53
CA HIS A 521 10.44 13.86 32.83
C HIS A 521 11.18 13.15 33.96
N LEU A 522 11.12 11.81 34.02
CA LEU A 522 11.87 11.03 35.02
C LEU A 522 13.37 11.27 34.90
N ARG A 523 13.92 11.29 33.68
CA ARG A 523 15.35 11.56 33.43
C ARG A 523 15.76 13.01 33.72
N LEU A 524 14.85 13.96 33.54
CA LEU A 524 15.04 15.37 33.92
C LEU A 524 14.94 15.59 35.44
N GLY A 525 14.42 14.65 36.20
CA GLY A 525 14.17 14.77 37.62
C GLY A 525 12.84 15.42 37.96
N ASP A 526 11.99 15.68 36.99
CA ASP A 526 10.63 16.23 37.15
C ASP A 526 9.66 15.13 37.60
N LEU A 527 9.87 14.61 38.80
CA LEU A 527 9.23 13.37 39.28
C LEU A 527 7.68 13.48 39.30
N ASP A 528 7.12 14.62 39.70
CA ASP A 528 5.66 14.81 39.74
C ASP A 528 5.04 14.76 38.33
N LYS A 529 5.72 15.36 37.34
CA LYS A 529 5.26 15.32 35.95
C LYS A 529 5.40 13.92 35.37
N ALA A 530 6.49 13.21 35.70
CA ALA A 530 6.68 11.83 35.28
C ALA A 530 5.55 10.92 35.77
N ILE A 531 5.21 11.01 37.07
CA ILE A 531 4.12 10.25 37.69
C ILE A 531 2.79 10.60 37.00
N ALA A 532 2.48 11.88 36.78
CA ALA A 532 1.24 12.33 36.14
C ALA A 532 1.09 11.78 34.69
N ASP A 533 2.19 11.75 33.93
CA ASP A 533 2.17 11.16 32.59
C ASP A 533 1.98 9.65 32.62
N TYR A 534 2.68 8.94 33.51
CA TYR A 534 2.49 7.50 33.68
C TYR A 534 1.09 7.14 34.19
N ASP A 535 0.51 7.93 35.12
CA ASP A 535 -0.87 7.77 35.56
C ASP A 535 -1.85 7.89 34.39
N SER A 536 -1.63 8.89 33.54
CA SER A 536 -2.45 9.11 32.34
C SER A 536 -2.30 7.97 31.34
N ALA A 537 -1.09 7.45 31.14
CA ALA A 537 -0.81 6.31 30.27
C ALA A 537 -1.51 5.04 30.79
N LEU A 538 -1.39 4.77 32.09
CA LEU A 538 -1.98 3.60 32.76
C LEU A 538 -3.50 3.68 32.90
N ALA A 539 -4.08 4.89 32.91
CA ALA A 539 -5.53 5.05 32.83
C ALA A 539 -6.09 4.62 31.47
N ILE A 540 -5.29 4.74 30.39
CA ILE A 540 -5.65 4.31 29.03
C ILE A 540 -5.31 2.83 28.85
N GLU A 541 -4.11 2.42 29.25
CA GLU A 541 -3.58 1.07 29.09
C GLU A 541 -3.01 0.54 30.43
N PRO A 542 -3.85 -0.08 31.28
CA PRO A 542 -3.45 -0.48 32.64
C PRO A 542 -2.33 -1.54 32.73
N LYS A 543 -2.03 -2.24 31.63
CA LYS A 543 -1.01 -3.30 31.56
C LYS A 543 0.26 -2.85 30.86
N LEU A 544 0.53 -1.56 30.77
CA LEU A 544 1.75 -1.03 30.16
C LEU A 544 2.92 -1.18 31.14
N ALA A 545 3.71 -2.26 30.96
CA ALA A 545 4.78 -2.63 31.88
C ALA A 545 5.85 -1.53 32.02
N TRP A 546 6.17 -0.82 30.93
CA TRP A 546 7.12 0.30 30.94
C TRP A 546 6.65 1.44 31.83
N SER A 547 5.38 1.86 31.71
CA SER A 547 4.79 2.93 32.53
C SER A 547 4.70 2.53 34.00
N LEU A 548 4.34 1.27 34.30
CA LEU A 548 4.35 0.78 35.70
C LEU A 548 5.76 0.84 36.29
N TYR A 549 6.76 0.34 35.56
CA TYR A 549 8.14 0.34 36.07
C TYR A 549 8.69 1.77 36.21
N GLY A 550 8.42 2.65 35.24
CA GLY A 550 8.82 4.05 35.26
C GLY A 550 8.16 4.84 36.40
N ARG A 551 6.85 4.64 36.63
CA ARG A 551 6.14 5.25 37.76
C ARG A 551 6.73 4.78 39.09
N GLY A 552 6.94 3.47 39.25
CA GLY A 552 7.57 2.91 40.42
C GLY A 552 8.95 3.51 40.71
N LEU A 553 9.80 3.72 39.70
CA LEU A 553 11.08 4.37 39.86
C LEU A 553 10.95 5.86 40.27
N ALA A 554 9.98 6.59 39.71
CA ALA A 554 9.70 7.98 40.09
C ALA A 554 9.22 8.06 41.55
N GLU A 555 8.31 7.18 41.96
CA GLU A 555 7.78 7.07 43.33
C GLU A 555 8.89 6.69 44.32
N LEU A 556 9.77 5.75 43.94
CA LEU A 556 10.90 5.37 44.80
C LEU A 556 11.82 6.56 45.05
N LYS A 557 12.11 7.37 44.01
CA LYS A 557 12.90 8.62 44.14
C LYS A 557 12.20 9.66 45.01
N GLN A 558 10.86 9.62 45.13
CA GLN A 558 10.07 10.46 46.07
C GLN A 558 9.95 9.86 47.47
N GLY A 559 10.53 8.69 47.77
CA GLY A 559 10.41 8.00 49.03
C GLY A 559 9.09 7.23 49.25
N LYS A 560 8.25 7.08 48.23
CA LYS A 560 6.96 6.37 48.25
C LYS A 560 7.16 4.85 48.03
N THR A 561 7.95 4.20 48.91
CA THR A 561 8.47 2.85 48.71
C THR A 561 7.38 1.80 48.51
N ASN A 562 6.25 1.88 49.19
CA ASN A 562 5.18 0.87 49.11
C ASN A 562 4.51 0.89 47.73
N GLN A 563 4.21 2.08 47.20
CA GLN A 563 3.60 2.27 45.89
C GLN A 563 4.59 1.82 44.78
N ALA A 564 5.84 2.27 44.87
CA ALA A 564 6.90 1.90 43.98
C ALA A 564 7.08 0.37 43.86
N ASN A 565 7.13 -0.35 45.00
CA ASN A 565 7.27 -1.80 45.01
C ASN A 565 6.07 -2.52 44.39
N ALA A 566 4.83 -2.03 44.61
CA ALA A 566 3.64 -2.58 43.98
C ALA A 566 3.69 -2.45 42.47
N ASP A 567 4.04 -1.29 41.94
CA ASP A 567 4.15 -1.01 40.51
C ASP A 567 5.27 -1.83 39.87
N MET A 568 6.47 -1.86 40.45
CA MET A 568 7.59 -2.62 39.93
C MET A 568 7.33 -4.13 39.94
N THR A 569 6.59 -4.63 40.93
CA THR A 569 6.15 -6.03 40.99
C THR A 569 5.14 -6.33 39.89
N ALA A 570 4.16 -5.47 39.67
CA ALA A 570 3.17 -5.59 38.60
C ALA A 570 3.86 -5.55 37.22
N ALA A 571 4.80 -4.62 37.01
CA ALA A 571 5.57 -4.52 35.78
C ALA A 571 6.38 -5.80 35.49
N THR A 572 7.03 -6.37 36.54
CA THR A 572 7.82 -7.59 36.40
C THR A 572 6.94 -8.81 36.13
N ALA A 573 5.74 -8.86 36.68
CA ALA A 573 4.76 -9.92 36.36
C ALA A 573 4.33 -9.88 34.89
N LEU A 574 4.18 -8.69 34.28
CA LEU A 574 3.84 -8.50 32.87
C LEU A 574 5.06 -8.72 31.94
N ALA A 575 6.23 -8.26 32.34
CA ALA A 575 7.47 -8.35 31.56
C ALA A 575 8.64 -8.78 32.48
N PRO A 576 8.92 -10.07 32.63
CA PRO A 576 9.90 -10.59 33.59
C PRO A 576 11.32 -10.01 33.46
N LYS A 577 11.72 -9.56 32.27
CA LYS A 577 13.04 -8.97 32.02
C LYS A 577 13.06 -7.44 32.06
N ILE A 578 12.00 -6.78 32.51
CA ILE A 578 11.90 -5.32 32.45
C ILE A 578 12.99 -4.63 33.28
N ALA A 579 13.25 -5.10 34.49
CA ALA A 579 14.29 -4.55 35.37
C ALA A 579 15.70 -4.70 34.76
N GLU A 580 15.99 -5.82 34.11
CA GLU A 580 17.24 -6.05 33.39
C GLU A 580 17.37 -5.06 32.21
N ARG A 581 16.28 -4.88 31.44
CA ARG A 581 16.26 -3.96 30.32
C ARG A 581 16.50 -2.51 30.74
N TRP A 582 15.84 -2.05 31.83
CA TRP A 582 16.03 -0.70 32.36
C TRP A 582 17.49 -0.48 32.85
N ARG A 583 18.08 -1.46 33.50
CA ARG A 583 19.51 -1.39 33.90
C ARG A 583 20.44 -1.37 32.70
N HIS A 584 20.19 -2.22 31.69
CA HIS A 584 20.97 -2.24 30.44
C HIS A 584 20.96 -0.87 29.75
N LEU A 585 19.83 -0.16 29.80
CA LEU A 585 19.68 1.19 29.22
C LEU A 585 20.19 2.33 30.14
N GLY A 586 20.73 2.00 31.30
CA GLY A 586 21.21 2.99 32.27
C GLY A 586 20.11 3.85 32.89
N LEU A 587 18.88 3.34 32.92
CA LEU A 587 17.70 4.05 33.43
C LEU A 587 17.38 3.71 34.89
N ALA A 588 17.89 2.62 35.38
CA ALA A 588 17.76 2.15 36.77
C ALA A 588 19.12 1.70 37.30
N PRO A 589 19.34 1.73 38.65
CA PRO A 589 20.55 1.26 39.28
C PRO A 589 20.80 -0.24 39.13
#